data_b8c258691da783483ce5e50e755642f7
#
_entry.id   b8c258691da783483ce5e50e755642f7
#
_cell.length_a   1.000
_cell.length_b   1.000
_cell.length_c   1.000
_cell.angle_alpha   90.00
_cell.angle_beta   90.00
_cell.angle_gamma   90.00
#
_symmetry.space_group_name_H-M   'P 1'
#
loop_
_entity.id
_entity.type
_entity.pdbx_description
1 polymer ?
#
loop_
_entity_poly.entity_id
_entity_poly.type
_entity_poly.pdbx_seq_one_letter_code
_entity_poly.pdbx_strand_id
1 'polypeptide(L)'
;MAERRCISGILQRYWRISRGLTLGAQGVVIDKRNRVLLVRHGYRPGWHFPGGGVEKNEPMELALRRELMEEAGIAIEGKPELFGIYANFVTFPNDHVGLFVVRHWLQASVPEPNVEIAEQGFFDLQSLPDAINRATRARLSEILEGQPQSANW
;
A
#
# COMPACT_ATOMS: atom_id res chain seq x y z
N MET A 1 -15.59 38.91 -9.75
CA MET A 1 -15.23 37.76 -8.86
C MET A 1 -15.97 36.44 -9.19
N ALA A 2 -17.22 36.49 -9.65
CA ALA A 2 -18.02 35.30 -10.00
C ALA A 2 -17.50 34.53 -11.24
N GLU A 3 -17.05 35.21 -12.28
CA GLU A 3 -16.57 34.59 -13.53
C GLU A 3 -15.28 33.73 -13.32
N ARG A 4 -14.35 34.19 -12.49
CA ARG A 4 -13.13 33.41 -12.19
C ARG A 4 -13.44 32.10 -11.45
N ARG A 5 -14.48 32.05 -10.63
CA ARG A 5 -14.92 30.84 -9.94
C ARG A 5 -15.57 29.82 -10.89
N CYS A 6 -16.32 30.31 -11.90
CA CYS A 6 -16.98 29.44 -12.89
C CYS A 6 -15.94 28.74 -13.79
N ILE A 7 -14.97 29.51 -14.31
CA ILE A 7 -13.88 28.98 -15.17
C ILE A 7 -13.02 27.96 -14.39
N SER A 8 -12.73 28.22 -13.11
CA SER A 8 -11.96 27.27 -12.28
C SER A 8 -12.70 25.95 -12.06
N GLY A 9 -14.03 25.99 -11.92
CA GLY A 9 -14.86 24.79 -11.76
C GLY A 9 -14.91 23.92 -13.03
N ILE A 10 -14.97 24.54 -14.21
CA ILE A 10 -14.95 23.81 -15.50
C ILE A 10 -13.57 23.19 -15.75
N LEU A 11 -12.50 23.94 -15.50
CA LEU A 11 -11.13 23.44 -15.62
C LEU A 11 -10.84 22.32 -14.64
N GLN A 12 -11.32 22.39 -13.40
CA GLN A 12 -11.19 21.33 -12.41
C GLN A 12 -11.93 20.05 -12.83
N ARG A 13 -13.12 20.17 -13.43
CA ARG A 13 -13.85 19.01 -13.99
C ARG A 13 -13.11 18.38 -15.16
N TYR A 14 -12.60 19.21 -16.07
CA TYR A 14 -11.81 18.76 -17.21
C TYR A 14 -10.53 18.03 -16.73
N TRP A 15 -9.77 18.61 -15.79
CA TRP A 15 -8.56 17.99 -15.27
C TRP A 15 -8.84 16.70 -14.50
N ARG A 16 -9.99 16.61 -13.84
CA ARG A 16 -10.39 15.38 -13.12
C ARG A 16 -10.61 14.20 -14.08
N ILE A 17 -11.07 14.46 -15.30
CA ILE A 17 -11.29 13.45 -16.33
C ILE A 17 -9.99 13.18 -17.10
N SER A 18 -9.30 14.22 -17.53
CA SER A 18 -8.11 14.11 -18.40
C SER A 18 -6.83 13.70 -17.65
N ARG A 19 -6.78 13.90 -16.32
CA ARG A 19 -5.64 13.57 -15.46
C ARG A 19 -6.05 12.65 -14.31
N GLY A 20 -7.08 11.81 -14.55
CA GLY A 20 -7.52 10.84 -13.55
C GLY A 20 -6.41 9.86 -13.21
N LEU A 21 -5.99 9.85 -11.95
CA LEU A 21 -5.04 8.91 -11.38
C LEU A 21 -5.71 8.15 -10.26
N THR A 22 -5.32 6.89 -10.08
CA THR A 22 -5.60 6.12 -8.86
C THR A 22 -4.35 6.04 -8.01
N LEU A 23 -4.55 5.93 -6.71
CA LEU A 23 -3.49 5.81 -5.73
C LEU A 23 -3.78 4.63 -4.82
N GLY A 24 -2.76 3.83 -4.54
CA GLY A 24 -2.77 2.82 -3.51
C GLY A 24 -1.77 3.16 -2.42
N ALA A 25 -2.02 2.69 -1.21
CA ALA A 25 -1.09 2.76 -0.08
C ALA A 25 -0.83 1.35 0.45
N GLN A 26 0.44 0.94 0.49
CA GLN A 26 0.85 -0.36 1.01
C GLN A 26 1.87 -0.21 2.12
N GLY A 27 1.83 -1.13 3.10
CA GLY A 27 2.67 -1.10 4.29
C GLY A 27 3.62 -2.29 4.39
N VAL A 28 4.92 -2.01 4.48
CA VAL A 28 5.93 -2.97 4.89
C VAL A 28 5.99 -2.95 6.42
N VAL A 29 5.16 -3.78 7.04
CA VAL A 29 5.06 -3.88 8.50
C VAL A 29 6.13 -4.84 8.99
N ILE A 30 7.09 -4.33 9.77
CA ILE A 30 8.23 -5.09 10.26
C ILE A 30 8.16 -5.20 11.79
N ASP A 31 8.30 -6.41 12.30
CA ASP A 31 8.30 -6.65 13.74
C ASP A 31 9.69 -6.53 14.38
N LYS A 32 9.75 -6.65 15.72
CA LYS A 32 10.99 -6.58 16.50
C LYS A 32 11.98 -7.74 16.24
N ARG A 33 11.49 -8.80 15.60
CA ARG A 33 12.31 -9.96 15.17
C ARG A 33 12.75 -9.84 13.72
N ASN A 34 12.53 -8.68 13.10
CA ASN A 34 12.85 -8.41 11.70
C ASN A 34 12.10 -9.30 10.71
N ARG A 35 10.83 -9.65 11.03
CA ARG A 35 9.93 -10.37 10.15
C ARG A 35 8.96 -9.39 9.51
N VAL A 36 8.56 -9.67 8.27
CA VAL A 36 7.61 -8.85 7.51
C VAL A 36 6.21 -9.46 7.52
N LEU A 37 5.20 -8.65 7.74
CA LEU A 37 3.81 -9.04 7.59
C LEU A 37 3.44 -9.10 6.12
N LEU A 38 2.90 -10.23 5.69
CA LEU A 38 2.32 -10.41 4.37
C LEU A 38 0.89 -10.94 4.51
N VAL A 39 0.08 -10.62 3.51
CA VAL A 39 -1.31 -11.06 3.37
C VAL A 39 -1.50 -11.83 2.07
N ARG A 40 -2.41 -12.78 2.08
CA ARG A 40 -2.84 -13.52 0.89
C ARG A 40 -4.31 -13.26 0.65
N HIS A 41 -4.61 -12.68 -0.51
CA HIS A 41 -5.98 -12.38 -0.90
C HIS A 41 -6.72 -13.62 -1.39
N GLY A 42 -8.03 -13.66 -1.21
CA GLY A 42 -8.88 -14.74 -1.72
C GLY A 42 -9.05 -14.73 -3.24
N TYR A 43 -8.82 -13.60 -3.91
CA TYR A 43 -9.10 -13.39 -5.34
C TYR A 43 -7.86 -13.21 -6.23
N ARG A 44 -6.65 -13.13 -5.65
CA ARG A 44 -5.39 -13.02 -6.40
C ARG A 44 -4.30 -13.90 -5.80
N PRO A 45 -3.43 -14.50 -6.63
CA PRO A 45 -2.39 -15.38 -6.13
C PRO A 45 -1.25 -14.63 -5.44
N GLY A 46 -0.57 -15.34 -4.55
CA GLY A 46 0.67 -14.92 -3.92
C GLY A 46 0.48 -14.12 -2.63
N TRP A 47 1.62 -13.89 -1.99
CA TRP A 47 1.72 -13.09 -0.79
C TRP A 47 2.08 -11.65 -1.14
N HIS A 48 1.40 -10.70 -0.54
CA HIS A 48 1.50 -9.27 -0.83
C HIS A 48 1.71 -8.48 0.47
N PHE A 49 2.16 -7.24 0.35
CA PHE A 49 2.02 -6.31 1.47
C PHE A 49 0.55 -6.01 1.72
N PRO A 50 0.15 -5.82 2.99
CA PRO A 50 -1.18 -5.31 3.31
C PRO A 50 -1.32 -3.86 2.83
N GLY A 51 -2.54 -3.49 2.42
CA GLY A 51 -2.86 -2.16 1.95
C GLY A 51 -3.81 -2.18 0.76
N GLY A 52 -4.35 -1.02 0.42
CA GLY A 52 -5.36 -0.89 -0.61
C GLY A 52 -5.47 0.50 -1.20
N GLY A 53 -6.62 0.80 -1.78
CA GLY A 53 -6.88 2.04 -2.49
C GLY A 53 -7.02 3.26 -1.57
N VAL A 54 -6.52 4.40 -2.05
CA VAL A 54 -6.78 5.69 -1.41
C VAL A 54 -8.15 6.19 -1.88
N GLU A 55 -9.03 6.48 -0.94
CA GLU A 55 -10.36 6.95 -1.22
C GLU A 55 -10.38 8.45 -1.61
N LYS A 56 -11.50 8.88 -2.17
CA LYS A 56 -11.69 10.27 -2.56
C LYS A 56 -11.61 11.19 -1.34
N ASN A 57 -10.73 12.20 -1.42
CA ASN A 57 -10.46 13.16 -0.35
C ASN A 57 -9.81 12.54 0.91
N GLU A 58 -9.25 11.36 0.80
CA GLU A 58 -8.51 10.68 1.86
C GLU A 58 -7.00 10.96 1.72
N PRO A 59 -6.30 11.39 2.76
CA PRO A 59 -4.84 11.41 2.76
C PRO A 59 -4.27 9.99 2.66
N MET A 60 -3.21 9.79 1.88
CA MET A 60 -2.59 8.48 1.66
C MET A 60 -2.17 7.78 2.96
N GLU A 61 -1.68 8.53 3.95
CA GLU A 61 -1.34 7.97 5.28
C GLU A 61 -2.58 7.45 6.02
N LEU A 62 -3.73 8.11 5.90
CA LEU A 62 -4.97 7.64 6.51
C LEU A 62 -5.51 6.40 5.81
N ALA A 63 -5.41 6.34 4.47
CA ALA A 63 -5.72 5.13 3.72
C ALA A 63 -4.86 3.95 4.20
N LEU A 64 -3.55 4.14 4.34
CA LEU A 64 -2.67 3.11 4.89
C LEU A 64 -3.12 2.62 6.27
N ARG A 65 -3.44 3.54 7.18
CA ARG A 65 -3.90 3.20 8.55
C ARG A 65 -5.20 2.40 8.53
N ARG A 66 -6.15 2.80 7.71
CA ARG A 66 -7.43 2.12 7.53
C ARG A 66 -7.23 0.71 6.99
N GLU A 67 -6.51 0.58 5.89
CA GLU A 67 -6.25 -0.71 5.24
C GLU A 67 -5.49 -1.69 6.15
N LEU A 68 -4.43 -1.23 6.82
CA LEU A 68 -3.67 -2.09 7.74
C LEU A 68 -4.52 -2.56 8.94
N MET A 69 -5.44 -1.72 9.40
CA MET A 69 -6.36 -2.10 10.45
C MET A 69 -7.39 -3.12 9.94
N GLU A 70 -7.98 -2.89 8.77
CA GLU A 70 -9.03 -3.73 8.19
C GLU A 70 -8.48 -5.11 7.77
N GLU A 71 -7.35 -5.14 7.05
CA GLU A 71 -6.78 -6.37 6.52
C GLU A 71 -6.01 -7.19 7.57
N ALA A 72 -5.33 -6.53 8.49
CA ALA A 72 -4.36 -7.20 9.37
C ALA A 72 -4.50 -6.89 10.86
N GLY A 73 -5.42 -6.02 11.26
CA GLY A 73 -5.57 -5.60 12.65
C GLY A 73 -4.39 -4.78 13.19
N ILE A 74 -3.64 -4.13 12.30
CA ILE A 74 -2.45 -3.35 12.65
C ILE A 74 -2.84 -1.89 12.89
N ALA A 75 -2.63 -1.43 14.11
CA ALA A 75 -2.71 -0.02 14.48
C ALA A 75 -1.31 0.62 14.41
N ILE A 76 -1.09 1.51 13.45
CA ILE A 76 0.18 2.22 13.31
C ILE A 76 0.36 3.23 14.45
N GLU A 77 1.47 3.16 15.15
CA GLU A 77 1.89 4.13 16.15
C GLU A 77 2.82 5.17 15.52
N GLY A 78 2.59 6.45 15.84
CA GLY A 78 3.40 7.54 15.28
C GLY A 78 3.19 7.74 13.78
N LYS A 79 4.22 8.22 13.09
CA LYS A 79 4.21 8.52 11.67
C LYS A 79 4.90 7.42 10.86
N PRO A 80 4.22 6.78 9.90
CA PRO A 80 4.86 5.83 8.99
C PRO A 80 5.83 6.55 8.06
N GLU A 81 6.89 5.87 7.66
CA GLU A 81 7.90 6.39 6.75
C GLU A 81 7.51 6.08 5.29
N LEU A 82 7.29 7.11 4.48
CA LEU A 82 7.12 6.94 3.05
C LEU A 82 8.46 6.54 2.42
N PHE A 83 8.56 5.30 1.95
CA PHE A 83 9.76 4.80 1.28
C PHE A 83 9.81 5.26 -0.18
N GLY A 84 8.71 5.20 -0.91
CA GLY A 84 8.64 5.65 -2.29
C GLY A 84 7.24 5.57 -2.90
N ILE A 85 7.13 6.15 -4.10
CA ILE A 85 5.94 6.08 -4.94
C ILE A 85 6.33 5.40 -6.25
N TYR A 86 5.54 4.42 -6.68
CA TYR A 86 5.80 3.57 -7.84
C TYR A 86 4.65 3.65 -8.83
N ALA A 87 4.97 3.67 -10.13
CA ALA A 87 3.98 3.53 -11.17
C ALA A 87 3.54 2.06 -11.29
N ASN A 88 2.24 1.78 -11.25
CA ASN A 88 1.67 0.43 -11.31
C ASN A 88 0.92 0.17 -12.64
N PHE A 89 1.39 0.74 -13.74
CA PHE A 89 0.69 0.81 -15.01
C PHE A 89 0.51 -0.55 -15.69
N VAL A 90 1.32 -1.54 -15.36
CA VAL A 90 1.21 -2.90 -15.89
C VAL A 90 -0.05 -3.60 -15.33
N THR A 91 -0.38 -3.35 -14.08
CA THR A 91 -1.54 -3.95 -13.40
C THR A 91 -2.79 -3.12 -13.60
N PHE A 92 -2.67 -1.80 -13.47
CA PHE A 92 -3.80 -0.88 -13.55
C PHE A 92 -3.38 0.44 -14.21
N PRO A 93 -3.98 0.84 -15.35
CA PRO A 93 -3.63 2.08 -16.04
C PRO A 93 -3.77 3.31 -15.13
N ASN A 94 -2.81 4.21 -15.19
CA ASN A 94 -2.74 5.44 -14.41
C ASN A 94 -2.70 5.25 -12.88
N ASP A 95 -2.35 4.07 -12.41
CA ASP A 95 -2.25 3.77 -10.98
C ASP A 95 -0.84 4.02 -10.43
N HIS A 96 -0.78 4.50 -9.19
CA HIS A 96 0.46 4.64 -8.43
C HIS A 96 0.29 4.03 -7.03
N VAL A 97 1.36 3.49 -6.52
CA VAL A 97 1.41 2.89 -5.18
C VAL A 97 2.42 3.63 -4.31
N GLY A 98 1.96 4.19 -3.21
CA GLY A 98 2.82 4.68 -2.13
C GLY A 98 3.18 3.52 -1.21
N LEU A 99 4.47 3.25 -1.05
CA LEU A 99 4.98 2.22 -0.15
C LEU A 99 5.54 2.86 1.11
N PHE A 100 5.04 2.40 2.25
CA PHE A 100 5.46 2.89 3.57
C PHE A 100 6.14 1.79 4.37
N VAL A 101 7.16 2.16 5.15
CA VAL A 101 7.77 1.28 6.15
C VAL A 101 7.15 1.58 7.52
N VAL A 102 6.66 0.54 8.19
CA VAL A 102 5.95 0.61 9.47
C VAL A 102 6.67 -0.26 10.49
N ARG A 103 7.36 0.36 11.45
CA ARG A 103 8.12 -0.33 12.51
C ARG A 103 7.50 -0.18 13.89
N HIS A 104 6.62 0.81 14.07
CA HIS A 104 5.94 1.08 15.34
C HIS A 104 4.44 0.87 15.16
N TRP A 105 3.94 -0.20 15.74
CA TRP A 105 2.56 -0.63 15.58
C TRP A 105 2.13 -1.56 16.72
N LEU A 106 0.82 -1.68 16.88
CA LEU A 106 0.18 -2.64 17.79
C LEU A 106 -0.78 -3.52 16.98
N GLN A 107 -0.94 -4.76 17.42
CA GLN A 107 -1.95 -5.69 16.91
C GLN A 107 -2.71 -6.27 18.09
N ALA A 108 -3.86 -5.71 18.38
CA ALA A 108 -4.71 -6.18 19.49
C ALA A 108 -5.42 -7.49 19.15
N SER A 109 -5.76 -7.70 17.88
CA SER A 109 -6.39 -8.91 17.38
C SER A 109 -5.99 -9.14 15.92
N VAL A 110 -5.99 -10.39 15.51
CA VAL A 110 -5.85 -10.78 14.10
C VAL A 110 -7.27 -10.94 13.55
N PRO A 111 -7.65 -10.21 12.48
CA PRO A 111 -8.96 -10.39 11.85
C PRO A 111 -9.15 -11.82 11.35
N GLU A 112 -10.37 -12.34 11.48
CA GLU A 112 -10.72 -13.64 10.93
C GLU A 112 -10.60 -13.62 9.40
N PRO A 113 -10.17 -14.74 8.79
CA PRO A 113 -10.16 -14.88 7.34
C PRO A 113 -11.52 -14.53 6.72
N ASN A 114 -11.50 -13.82 5.61
CA ASN A 114 -12.71 -13.39 4.92
C ASN A 114 -12.52 -13.48 3.39
N VAL A 115 -13.49 -12.97 2.62
CA VAL A 115 -13.46 -13.04 1.15
C VAL A 115 -12.28 -12.27 0.56
N GLU A 116 -11.85 -11.21 1.23
CA GLU A 116 -10.75 -10.35 0.79
C GLU A 116 -9.40 -10.89 1.24
N ILE A 117 -9.24 -11.15 2.54
CA ILE A 117 -8.00 -11.68 3.13
C ILE A 117 -8.22 -13.11 3.57
N ALA A 118 -7.65 -14.05 2.82
CA ALA A 118 -7.73 -15.48 3.14
C ALA A 118 -6.73 -15.89 4.22
N GLU A 119 -5.60 -15.21 4.32
CA GLU A 119 -4.53 -15.56 5.25
C GLU A 119 -3.59 -14.37 5.48
N GLN A 120 -3.01 -14.28 6.66
CA GLN A 120 -1.92 -13.36 6.97
C GLN A 120 -0.85 -14.03 7.84
N GLY A 121 0.38 -13.53 7.78
CA GLY A 121 1.47 -14.05 8.60
C GLY A 121 2.71 -13.19 8.58
N PHE A 122 3.53 -13.34 9.64
CA PHE A 122 4.86 -12.75 9.71
C PHE A 122 5.90 -13.74 9.21
N PHE A 123 6.66 -13.33 8.20
CA PHE A 123 7.70 -14.15 7.57
C PHE A 123 9.08 -13.57 7.85
N ASP A 124 10.03 -14.45 8.15
CA ASP A 124 11.42 -14.09 8.26
C ASP A 124 11.92 -13.56 6.90
N LEU A 125 12.64 -12.46 6.91
CA LEU A 125 13.18 -11.84 5.69
C LEU A 125 14.20 -12.72 4.97
N GLN A 126 14.82 -13.66 5.70
CA GLN A 126 15.74 -14.68 5.15
C GLN A 126 14.99 -15.90 4.60
N SER A 127 13.71 -16.07 4.92
CA SER A 127 12.91 -17.24 4.59
C SER A 127 11.50 -16.84 4.15
N LEU A 128 11.44 -16.05 3.09
CA LEU A 128 10.17 -15.59 2.49
C LEU A 128 9.44 -16.77 1.83
N PRO A 129 8.10 -16.77 1.81
CA PRO A 129 7.33 -17.83 1.18
C PRO A 129 7.60 -17.91 -0.33
N ASP A 130 7.63 -19.12 -0.90
CA ASP A 130 7.89 -19.34 -2.33
C ASP A 130 6.90 -18.61 -3.22
N ALA A 131 5.64 -18.56 -2.80
CA ALA A 131 4.55 -17.89 -3.51
C ALA A 131 4.48 -16.37 -3.26
N ILE A 132 5.56 -15.73 -2.80
CA ILE A 132 5.57 -14.28 -2.67
C ILE A 132 5.45 -13.59 -4.03
N ASN A 133 4.62 -12.54 -4.11
CA ASN A 133 4.48 -11.75 -5.32
C ASN A 133 5.82 -11.12 -5.74
N ARG A 134 6.10 -11.09 -7.04
CA ARG A 134 7.37 -10.60 -7.59
C ARG A 134 7.65 -9.14 -7.21
N ALA A 135 6.64 -8.28 -7.29
CA ALA A 135 6.79 -6.86 -6.91
C ALA A 135 7.06 -6.72 -5.41
N THR A 136 6.34 -7.46 -4.57
CA THR A 136 6.56 -7.51 -3.11
C THR A 136 7.99 -7.91 -2.78
N ARG A 137 8.52 -8.96 -3.41
CA ARG A 137 9.93 -9.38 -3.24
C ARG A 137 10.91 -8.30 -3.66
N ALA A 138 10.69 -7.67 -4.82
CA ALA A 138 11.56 -6.61 -5.32
C ALA A 138 11.62 -5.40 -4.37
N ARG A 139 10.48 -4.98 -3.84
CA ARG A 139 10.43 -3.87 -2.86
C ARG A 139 11.16 -4.21 -1.56
N LEU A 140 11.07 -5.46 -1.10
CA LEU A 140 11.84 -5.90 0.07
C LEU A 140 13.35 -5.81 -0.19
N SER A 141 13.84 -6.22 -1.36
CA SER A 141 15.26 -6.09 -1.71
C SER A 141 15.72 -4.64 -1.76
N GLU A 142 14.89 -3.73 -2.27
CA GLU A 142 15.21 -2.28 -2.25
C GLU A 142 15.34 -1.74 -0.83
N ILE A 143 14.42 -2.12 0.07
CA ILE A 143 14.38 -1.62 1.46
C ILE A 143 15.50 -2.22 2.30
N LEU A 144 15.78 -3.52 2.15
CA LEU A 144 16.63 -4.27 3.08
C LEU A 144 18.06 -4.43 2.57
N GLU A 145 18.23 -4.56 1.26
CA GLU A 145 19.52 -4.81 0.62
C GLU A 145 20.10 -3.56 -0.03
N GLY A 146 19.38 -2.42 0.01
CA GLY A 146 19.80 -1.17 -0.60
C GLY A 146 19.88 -1.22 -2.13
N GLN A 147 19.11 -2.10 -2.76
CA GLN A 147 19.01 -2.13 -4.22
C GLN A 147 18.44 -0.80 -4.73
N PRO A 148 18.84 -0.34 -5.93
CA PRO A 148 18.29 0.87 -6.51
C PRO A 148 16.76 0.82 -6.62
N GLN A 149 16.10 1.87 -6.16
CA GLN A 149 14.64 1.98 -6.22
C GLN A 149 14.16 2.03 -7.66
N SER A 150 13.23 1.16 -8.03
CA SER A 150 12.55 1.18 -9.33
C SER A 150 11.57 2.35 -9.42
N ALA A 151 11.31 2.84 -10.63
CA ALA A 151 10.18 3.74 -10.88
C ALA A 151 8.84 2.99 -10.96
N ASN A 152 8.89 1.68 -11.21
CA ASN A 152 7.71 0.83 -11.40
C ASN A 152 7.54 -0.18 -10.26
N TRP A 153 6.28 -0.45 -10.00
CA TRP A 153 5.85 -1.44 -8.99
C TRP A 153 6.26 -2.87 -9.35
#